data_e0323f98f1c8066b61ff107cbe815a8c
#
_entry.id   e0323f98f1c8066b61ff107cbe815a8c
#
_cell.length_a   1.000
_cell.length_b   1.000
_cell.length_c   1.000
_cell.angle_alpha   90.00
_cell.angle_beta   90.00
_cell.angle_gamma   90.00
#
_symmetry.space_group_name_H-M   'P 1'
#
loop_
_entity.id
_entity.type
_entity.pdbx_description
1 polymer ?
#
loop_
_entity_poly.entity_id
_entity_poly.type
_entity_poly.pdbx_seq_one_letter_code
_entity_poly.pdbx_strand_id
1 'polypeptide(L)'
;MTQRTVYQSMPRRLLVSLPPSASVHEAACVMTRANCGSVLVVGAGTQLLGIVTERDLMTRVLAKALPPDRTLVSEVMTRNPYCVTPETLVSDAVLIMI
;
A
#
# COMPACT_ATOMS: atom_id res chain seq x y z
N MET A 1 2.84 23.13 -1.46
CA MET A 1 2.94 21.70 -1.57
C MET A 1 4.26 21.15 -1.14
N THR A 2 4.47 21.23 0.13
CA THR A 2 5.73 20.84 0.73
C THR A 2 6.07 19.39 0.42
N GLN A 3 5.10 18.51 0.56
CA GLN A 3 5.33 17.11 0.37
C GLN A 3 5.78 16.79 -1.05
N ARG A 4 5.15 17.42 -2.01
CA ARG A 4 5.47 17.18 -3.40
C ARG A 4 6.89 17.64 -3.72
N THR A 5 7.27 18.77 -3.14
CA THR A 5 8.62 19.30 -3.32
C THR A 5 9.66 18.35 -2.73
N VAL A 6 9.38 17.84 -1.53
CA VAL A 6 10.28 16.89 -0.88
C VAL A 6 10.41 15.64 -1.74
N TYR A 7 9.32 15.15 -2.25
CA TYR A 7 9.29 13.97 -3.08
C TYR A 7 10.16 14.14 -4.31
N GLN A 8 10.04 15.29 -4.96
CA GLN A 8 10.79 15.56 -6.17
C GLN A 8 12.28 15.68 -5.92
N SER A 9 12.67 16.10 -4.73
CA SER A 9 14.08 16.29 -4.40
C SER A 9 14.74 15.00 -3.90
N MET A 10 13.95 13.96 -3.64
CA MET A 10 14.50 12.71 -3.16
C MET A 10 15.04 11.87 -4.31
N PRO A 11 16.23 11.24 -4.14
CA PRO A 11 16.76 10.38 -5.19
C PRO A 11 15.95 9.10 -5.38
N ARG A 12 15.13 8.71 -4.38
CA ARG A 12 14.32 7.52 -4.42
C ARG A 12 12.94 7.81 -3.91
N ARG A 13 11.97 7.09 -4.45
CA ARG A 13 10.62 7.13 -3.91
C ARG A 13 10.52 6.20 -2.71
N LEU A 14 9.73 6.62 -1.72
CA LEU A 14 9.40 5.78 -0.58
C LEU A 14 8.14 4.97 -0.92
N LEU A 15 8.24 3.66 -0.75
CA LEU A 15 7.10 2.76 -0.89
C LEU A 15 6.79 2.15 0.46
N VAL A 16 5.52 2.15 0.81
CA VAL A 16 5.06 1.62 2.10
C VAL A 16 4.36 0.30 1.84
N SER A 17 4.65 -0.68 2.67
CA SER A 17 4.04 -1.99 2.53
C SER A 17 3.40 -2.46 3.82
N LEU A 18 2.44 -3.37 3.69
CA LEU A 18 1.77 -4.02 4.80
C LEU A 18 1.67 -5.51 4.51
N PRO A 19 1.63 -6.34 5.55
CA PRO A 19 1.36 -7.76 5.34
C PRO A 19 -0.11 -7.96 4.95
N PRO A 20 -0.44 -9.10 4.32
CA PRO A 20 -1.82 -9.36 3.90
C PRO A 20 -2.81 -9.47 5.05
N SER A 21 -2.32 -9.70 6.25
CA SER A 21 -3.15 -9.80 7.45
C SER A 21 -3.45 -8.46 8.10
N ALA A 22 -2.89 -7.36 7.59
CA ALA A 22 -3.20 -6.04 8.12
C ALA A 22 -4.63 -5.66 7.75
N SER A 23 -5.26 -4.84 8.61
CA SER A 23 -6.61 -4.37 8.33
C SER A 23 -6.59 -3.19 7.37
N VAL A 24 -7.72 -2.96 6.71
CA VAL A 24 -7.83 -1.79 5.84
C VAL A 24 -7.81 -0.50 6.65
N HIS A 25 -8.22 -0.55 7.93
CA HIS A 25 -8.06 0.61 8.82
C HIS A 25 -6.59 0.95 9.00
N GLU A 26 -5.77 -0.06 9.21
CA GLU A 26 -4.33 0.13 9.34
C GLU A 26 -3.75 0.72 8.05
N ALA A 27 -4.22 0.24 6.90
CA ALA A 27 -3.78 0.78 5.62
C ALA A 27 -4.12 2.26 5.50
N ALA A 28 -5.33 2.64 5.89
CA ALA A 28 -5.74 4.05 5.86
C ALA A 28 -4.87 4.91 6.77
N CYS A 29 -4.56 4.40 7.96
CA CYS A 29 -3.70 5.12 8.90
C CYS A 29 -2.30 5.32 8.34
N VAL A 30 -1.74 4.28 7.73
CA VAL A 30 -0.40 4.34 7.16
C VAL A 30 -0.37 5.31 5.98
N MET A 31 -1.35 5.24 5.10
CA MET A 31 -1.44 6.18 3.97
C MET A 31 -1.52 7.62 4.46
N THR A 32 -2.31 7.84 5.51
CA THR A 32 -2.48 9.18 6.06
C THR A 32 -1.18 9.71 6.64
N ARG A 33 -0.48 8.88 7.42
CA ARG A 33 0.79 9.29 8.04
C ARG A 33 1.89 9.48 7.02
N ALA A 34 1.96 8.60 6.04
CA ALA A 34 2.98 8.68 4.99
C ALA A 34 2.59 9.66 3.89
N ASN A 35 1.34 10.11 3.92
CA ASN A 35 0.78 11.03 2.93
C ASN A 35 0.95 10.45 1.52
N CYS A 36 0.57 9.20 1.36
CA CYS A 36 0.61 8.52 0.07
C CYS A 36 -0.76 7.93 -0.23
N GLY A 37 -0.99 7.65 -1.50
CA GLY A 37 -2.30 7.18 -1.97
C GLY A 37 -2.41 5.68 -2.14
N SER A 38 -1.36 4.94 -1.78
CA SER A 38 -1.38 3.48 -1.94
C SER A 38 -0.38 2.83 -1.03
N VAL A 39 -0.61 1.55 -0.73
CA VAL A 39 0.35 0.71 -0.02
C VAL A 39 0.47 -0.60 -0.77
N LEU A 40 1.66 -1.18 -0.73
CA LEU A 40 1.90 -2.50 -1.28
C LEU A 40 1.50 -3.55 -0.24
N VAL A 41 0.98 -4.66 -0.72
CA VAL A 41 0.70 -5.82 0.15
C VAL A 41 1.75 -6.86 -0.16
N VAL A 42 2.59 -7.15 0.83
CA VAL A 42 3.76 -7.98 0.65
C VAL A 42 3.67 -9.17 1.59
N GLY A 43 3.78 -10.36 1.04
CA GLY A 43 3.71 -11.60 1.80
C GLY A 43 5.07 -12.07 2.25
N ALA A 44 5.12 -13.35 2.65
CA ALA A 44 6.34 -13.98 3.09
C ALA A 44 7.40 -13.94 1.98
N GLY A 45 8.67 -13.76 2.38
CA GLY A 45 9.74 -13.70 1.41
C GLY A 45 9.73 -12.43 0.57
N THR A 46 9.05 -11.39 1.04
CA THR A 46 8.90 -10.11 0.34
C THR A 46 8.24 -10.23 -1.02
N GLN A 47 7.38 -11.23 -1.20
CA GLN A 47 6.64 -11.39 -2.44
C GLN A 47 5.52 -10.37 -2.52
N LEU A 48 5.46 -9.63 -3.62
CA LEU A 48 4.39 -8.65 -3.83
C LEU A 48 3.10 -9.38 -4.19
N LEU A 49 2.09 -9.23 -3.35
CA LEU A 49 0.79 -9.87 -3.53
C LEU A 49 -0.21 -8.96 -4.24
N GLY A 50 -0.12 -7.67 -3.98
CA GLY A 50 -1.05 -6.73 -4.56
C GLY A 50 -0.82 -5.32 -4.06
N ILE A 51 -1.76 -4.45 -4.36
CA ILE A 51 -1.71 -3.05 -3.97
C ILE A 51 -3.08 -2.61 -3.50
N VAL A 52 -3.11 -1.77 -2.47
CA VAL A 52 -4.34 -1.15 -1.97
C VAL A 52 -4.21 0.35 -2.17
N THR A 53 -5.19 0.93 -2.85
CA THR A 53 -5.21 2.36 -3.14
C THR A 53 -6.33 3.04 -2.35
N GLU A 54 -6.29 4.37 -2.31
CA GLU A 54 -7.40 5.15 -1.73
C GLU A 54 -8.72 4.78 -2.39
N ARG A 55 -8.70 4.57 -3.70
CA ARG A 55 -9.89 4.21 -4.43
C ARG A 55 -10.42 2.84 -4.00
N ASP A 56 -9.52 1.88 -3.74
CA ASP A 56 -9.93 0.57 -3.24
C ASP A 56 -10.63 0.71 -1.90
N LEU A 57 -10.12 1.56 -1.02
CA LEU A 57 -10.75 1.78 0.28
C LEU A 57 -12.13 2.39 0.11
N MET A 58 -12.28 3.34 -0.80
CA MET A 58 -13.56 3.98 -1.03
C MET A 58 -14.56 3.03 -1.65
N THR A 59 -14.18 2.30 -2.69
CA THR A 59 -15.12 1.53 -3.49
C THR A 59 -15.37 0.14 -2.94
N ARG A 60 -14.38 -0.44 -2.26
CA ARG A 60 -14.46 -1.83 -1.80
C ARG A 60 -14.68 -1.96 -0.30
N VAL A 61 -14.51 -0.89 0.44
CA VAL A 61 -14.72 -0.90 1.89
C VAL A 61 -15.85 0.04 2.26
N LEU A 62 -15.69 1.33 2.04
CA LEU A 62 -16.67 2.32 2.46
C LEU A 62 -17.98 2.17 1.70
N ALA A 63 -17.94 2.05 0.39
CA ALA A 63 -19.16 1.92 -0.41
C ALA A 63 -19.93 0.64 -0.12
N LYS A 64 -19.23 -0.37 0.40
CA LYS A 64 -19.86 -1.64 0.76
C LYS A 64 -20.15 -1.76 2.25
N ALA A 65 -19.88 -0.71 3.00
CA ALA A 65 -20.11 -0.65 4.44
C ALA A 65 -19.43 -1.78 5.21
N LEU A 66 -18.23 -2.16 4.77
CA LEU A 66 -17.44 -3.18 5.47
C LEU A 66 -16.77 -2.57 6.69
N PRO A 67 -16.59 -3.33 7.77
CA PRO A 67 -15.91 -2.83 8.97
C PRO A 67 -14.40 -2.73 8.70
N PRO A 68 -13.84 -1.52 8.76
CA PRO A 68 -12.44 -1.33 8.36
C PRO A 68 -11.44 -2.06 9.27
N ASP A 69 -11.77 -2.18 10.56
CA ASP A 69 -10.87 -2.81 11.51
C ASP A 69 -10.89 -4.34 11.44
N ARG A 70 -11.84 -4.91 10.69
CA ARG A 70 -11.96 -6.36 10.55
C ARG A 70 -11.81 -6.84 9.12
N THR A 71 -11.69 -5.94 8.18
CA THR A 71 -11.50 -6.31 6.78
C THR A 71 -10.01 -6.26 6.49
N LEU A 72 -9.47 -7.34 5.94
CA LEU A 72 -8.04 -7.44 5.67
C LEU A 72 -7.70 -6.80 4.34
N VAL A 73 -6.48 -6.26 4.25
CA VAL A 73 -6.03 -5.67 2.98
C VAL A 73 -6.01 -6.71 1.87
N SER A 74 -5.75 -7.98 2.20
CA SER A 74 -5.76 -9.05 1.19
C SER A 74 -7.13 -9.27 0.57
N GLU A 75 -8.20 -8.86 1.26
CA GLU A 75 -9.55 -9.04 0.74
C GLU A 75 -9.96 -7.98 -0.26
N VAL A 76 -9.31 -6.82 -0.21
CA VAL A 76 -9.73 -5.68 -1.04
C VAL A 76 -8.63 -5.22 -2.02
N MET A 77 -7.43 -5.74 -1.90
CA MET A 77 -6.33 -5.32 -2.75
C MET A 77 -6.58 -5.69 -4.21
N THR A 78 -5.95 -4.94 -5.10
CA THR A 78 -5.84 -5.34 -6.48
C THR A 78 -4.66 -6.27 -6.60
N ARG A 79 -4.90 -7.49 -7.02
CA ARG A 79 -3.86 -8.51 -7.06
C ARG A 79 -2.86 -8.24 -8.16
N ASN A 80 -1.62 -8.60 -7.89
CA ASN A 80 -0.56 -8.50 -8.86
C ASN A 80 -0.53 -9.77 -9.72
N PRO A 81 -0.93 -9.71 -10.98
CA PRO A 81 -0.96 -10.91 -11.81
C PRO A 81 0.41 -11.42 -12.23
N TYR A 82 1.45 -10.61 -12.08
CA TYR A 82 2.77 -10.95 -12.59
C TYR A 82 3.73 -11.42 -11.51
N CYS A 83 3.32 -11.44 -10.27
CA CYS A 83 4.14 -11.94 -9.16
C CYS A 83 5.54 -11.35 -9.14
N VAL A 84 5.67 -10.05 -9.38
CA VAL A 84 6.98 -9.40 -9.32
C VAL A 84 7.41 -9.22 -7.88
N THR A 85 8.73 -9.12 -7.67
CA THR A 85 9.27 -8.85 -6.35
C THR A 85 9.36 -7.34 -6.13
N PRO A 86 9.46 -6.89 -4.87
CA PRO A 86 9.67 -5.48 -4.61
C PRO A 86 10.91 -4.93 -5.28
N GLU A 87 11.96 -5.70 -5.38
CA GLU A 87 13.19 -5.25 -6.04
C GLU A 87 12.95 -4.94 -7.52
N THR A 88 12.10 -5.73 -8.16
CA THR A 88 11.77 -5.49 -9.57
C THR A 88 11.04 -4.17 -9.75
N LEU A 89 10.15 -3.83 -8.81
CA LEU A 89 9.38 -2.60 -8.91
C LEU A 89 10.16 -1.36 -8.55
N VAL A 90 11.16 -1.50 -7.71
CA VAL A 90 11.68 -0.37 -6.97
C VAL A 90 13.15 -0.13 -7.21
N SER A 91 13.61 -0.27 -8.45
CA SER A 91 15.00 0.07 -8.75
C SER A 91 15.36 1.47 -8.25
N ASP A 92 14.38 2.38 -8.20
CA ASP A 92 14.59 3.77 -7.77
C ASP A 92 13.88 4.13 -6.47
N ALA A 93 13.49 3.14 -5.67
CA ALA A 93 12.69 3.42 -4.49
C ALA A 93 13.17 2.61 -3.30
N VAL A 94 12.76 3.06 -2.11
CA VAL A 94 13.00 2.35 -0.86
C VAL A 94 11.68 1.79 -0.38
N LEU A 95 11.66 0.48 -0.11
CA LEU A 95 10.47 -0.19 0.41
C LEU A 95 10.50 -0.14 1.93
N ILE A 96 9.46 0.43 2.51
CA ILE A 96 9.31 0.50 3.95
C ILE A 96 8.31 -0.55 4.39
N MET A 97 8.78 -1.51 5.19
CA MET A 97 7.93 -2.58 5.73
C MET A 97 7.33 -2.13 7.05
N ILE A 98 6.04 -2.28 7.16
CA ILE A 98 5.30 -1.90 8.35
C ILE A 98 5.01 -3.12 9.21
#